data_29a5fa1b8549bf7803fc682f65d492ed
#
_entry.id   29a5fa1b8549bf7803fc682f65d492ed
#
_cell.length_a   1.000
_cell.length_b   1.000
_cell.length_c   1.000
_cell.angle_alpha   90.00
_cell.angle_beta   90.00
_cell.angle_gamma   90.00
#
_symmetry.space_group_name_H-M   'P 1'
#
loop_
_entity.id
_entity.type
_entity.pdbx_description
1 polymer ?
#
loop_
_entity_poly.entity_id
_entity_poly.type
_entity_poly.pdbx_seq_one_letter_code
_entity_poly.pdbx_strand_id
1 'polypeptide(L)'
;MKPILTSLMALLLCLNANAQSNFYKMTIGAGAGATQSFADLAKHDYGFAGYGAFDYLFTPFVSLGLEGQMGEINGGDVNTDPNNRQFINSYKAFAINGKISLGALINYQRNSFANAIKGLYVGAGAGVVMNKMRFVVREKPDGSGYIFPGKDSSNDLLIPLNVGIAFNFMDRYGYSKYGINFNYQTNITLGEGLDGYDDSPLKFKSGNPDIYTYFSIGLKYHFGSVGLSTKTLY
;
A
#
# COMPACT_ATOMS: atom_id res chain seq x y z
N MET A 1 -2.12 20.66 53.51
CA MET A 1 -2.44 19.63 52.49
C MET A 1 -3.41 20.09 51.40
N LYS A 2 -4.44 20.88 51.72
CA LYS A 2 -5.40 21.41 50.72
C LYS A 2 -4.77 22.23 49.56
N PRO A 3 -3.80 23.18 49.82
CA PRO A 3 -3.24 23.98 48.71
C PRO A 3 -2.36 23.17 47.73
N ILE A 4 -1.70 22.13 48.21
CA ILE A 4 -0.86 21.26 47.34
C ILE A 4 -1.73 20.44 46.38
N LEU A 5 -2.87 19.94 46.86
CA LEU A 5 -3.79 19.16 46.05
C LEU A 5 -4.46 20.01 44.96
N THR A 6 -4.82 21.29 45.31
CA THR A 6 -5.37 22.21 44.32
C THR A 6 -4.34 22.65 43.28
N SER A 7 -3.08 22.87 43.67
CA SER A 7 -1.99 23.17 42.74
C SER A 7 -1.71 22.01 41.80
N LEU A 8 -1.72 20.76 42.30
CA LEU A 8 -1.52 19.57 41.48
C LEU A 8 -2.67 19.36 40.49
N MET A 9 -3.90 19.61 40.93
CA MET A 9 -5.08 19.52 40.10
C MET A 9 -5.11 20.60 38.99
N ALA A 10 -4.69 21.86 39.34
CA ALA A 10 -4.52 22.94 38.37
C ALA A 10 -3.41 22.60 37.35
N LEU A 11 -2.30 22.01 37.77
CA LEU A 11 -1.22 21.59 36.87
C LEU A 11 -1.70 20.50 35.90
N LEU A 12 -2.49 19.54 36.37
CA LEU A 12 -3.07 18.48 35.53
C LEU A 12 -4.09 19.05 34.53
N LEU A 13 -4.82 20.09 34.86
CA LEU A 13 -5.74 20.76 33.94
C LEU A 13 -5.02 21.60 32.88
N CYS A 14 -3.86 22.20 33.23
CA CYS A 14 -3.03 22.92 32.26
C CYS A 14 -2.35 22.02 31.22
N LEU A 15 -2.08 20.76 31.54
CA LEU A 15 -1.46 19.80 30.61
C LEU A 15 -2.40 19.42 29.45
N ASN A 16 -3.71 19.62 29.61
CA ASN A 16 -4.70 19.29 28.57
C ASN A 16 -5.07 20.48 27.66
N ALA A 17 -4.53 21.68 27.92
CA ALA A 17 -4.95 22.91 27.24
C ALA A 17 -4.45 23.06 25.79
N ASN A 18 -3.56 22.17 25.31
CA ASN A 18 -2.97 22.26 23.97
C ASN A 18 -3.49 21.20 22.97
N ALA A 19 -4.44 20.38 23.35
CA ALA A 19 -5.00 19.38 22.46
C ALA A 19 -6.09 20.01 21.60
N GLN A 20 -5.71 20.61 20.47
CA GLN A 20 -6.67 21.10 19.49
C GLN A 20 -7.21 19.93 18.68
N SER A 21 -8.53 19.85 18.60
CA SER A 21 -9.26 18.97 17.70
C SER A 21 -9.01 19.42 16.26
N ASN A 22 -8.37 18.60 15.43
CA ASN A 22 -7.86 19.10 14.14
C ASN A 22 -7.80 18.05 13.01
N PHE A 23 -8.27 16.83 13.22
CA PHE A 23 -8.31 15.81 12.17
C PHE A 23 -9.49 14.88 12.34
N TYR A 24 -10.02 14.39 11.22
CA TYR A 24 -11.01 13.31 11.22
C TYR A 24 -10.33 11.95 11.40
N LYS A 25 -10.93 11.08 12.22
CA LYS A 25 -10.36 9.75 12.52
C LYS A 25 -10.55 8.72 11.43
N MET A 26 -11.41 8.95 10.46
CA MET A 26 -11.71 8.00 9.39
C MET A 26 -11.38 8.61 8.03
N THR A 27 -10.89 7.77 7.14
CA THR A 27 -10.59 8.16 5.76
C THR A 27 -11.05 7.06 4.83
N ILE A 28 -11.74 7.44 3.77
CA ILE A 28 -11.96 6.59 2.61
C ILE A 28 -11.13 7.11 1.46
N GLY A 29 -10.53 6.21 0.70
CA GLY A 29 -9.72 6.57 -0.46
C GLY A 29 -9.99 5.65 -1.63
N ALA A 30 -9.81 6.17 -2.83
CA ALA A 30 -9.84 5.39 -4.04
C ALA A 30 -8.85 5.97 -5.05
N GLY A 31 -8.32 5.14 -5.91
CA GLY A 31 -7.38 5.55 -6.92
C GLY A 31 -7.07 4.46 -7.93
N ALA A 32 -6.16 4.78 -8.84
CA ALA A 32 -5.71 3.87 -9.87
C ALA A 32 -4.22 4.05 -10.13
N GLY A 33 -3.62 3.09 -10.80
CA GLY A 33 -2.20 3.14 -11.09
C GLY A 33 -1.70 1.99 -11.95
N ALA A 34 -0.39 1.93 -12.09
CA ALA A 34 0.32 0.92 -12.87
C ALA A 34 0.92 -0.14 -11.96
N THR A 35 0.80 -1.38 -12.36
CA THR A 35 1.48 -2.54 -11.77
C THR A 35 2.68 -2.93 -12.63
N GLN A 36 3.69 -3.53 -12.01
CA GLN A 36 4.83 -4.12 -12.71
C GLN A 36 5.23 -5.40 -12.00
N SER A 37 5.37 -6.49 -12.76
CA SER A 37 5.82 -7.78 -12.21
C SER A 37 7.34 -7.85 -12.11
N PHE A 38 7.83 -8.52 -11.07
CA PHE A 38 9.22 -8.93 -10.88
C PHE A 38 9.23 -10.43 -10.58
N ALA A 39 8.70 -11.21 -11.52
CA ALA A 39 8.70 -12.66 -11.53
C ALA A 39 9.90 -13.19 -12.32
N ASP A 40 10.03 -14.49 -12.46
CA ASP A 40 11.16 -15.19 -13.11
C ASP A 40 11.29 -14.97 -14.64
N LEU A 41 10.56 -14.02 -15.21
CA LEU A 41 10.62 -13.67 -16.64
C LEU A 41 11.56 -12.49 -16.91
N ALA A 42 12.28 -12.57 -18.02
CA ALA A 42 13.28 -11.54 -18.36
C ALA A 42 12.68 -10.14 -18.64
N LYS A 43 11.44 -10.09 -19.14
CA LYS A 43 10.75 -8.83 -19.43
C LYS A 43 9.68 -8.53 -18.39
N HIS A 44 9.82 -7.41 -17.73
CA HIS A 44 8.83 -6.84 -16.81
C HIS A 44 7.87 -5.96 -17.60
N ASP A 45 6.60 -6.34 -17.66
CA ASP A 45 5.58 -5.57 -18.38
C ASP A 45 4.65 -4.85 -17.40
N TYR A 46 3.93 -3.85 -17.90
CA TYR A 46 3.04 -3.03 -17.09
C TYR A 46 1.60 -3.51 -17.21
N GLY A 47 0.90 -3.52 -16.08
CA GLY A 47 -0.54 -3.67 -16.00
C GLY A 47 -1.19 -2.43 -15.39
N PHE A 48 -2.51 -2.42 -15.32
CA PHE A 48 -3.27 -1.38 -14.64
C PHE A 48 -4.11 -1.97 -13.51
N ALA A 49 -4.21 -1.23 -12.42
CA ALA A 49 -5.04 -1.61 -11.30
C ALA A 49 -5.73 -0.40 -10.65
N GLY A 50 -6.89 -0.65 -10.05
CA GLY A 50 -7.56 0.26 -9.17
C GLY A 50 -7.52 -0.22 -7.73
N TYR A 51 -7.64 0.70 -6.78
CA TYR A 51 -7.75 0.38 -5.36
C TYR A 51 -8.82 1.18 -4.66
N GLY A 52 -9.34 0.61 -3.58
CA GLY A 52 -10.15 1.27 -2.56
C GLY A 52 -9.55 1.03 -1.19
N ALA A 53 -9.55 2.03 -0.33
CA ALA A 53 -9.00 1.93 1.01
C ALA A 53 -9.90 2.59 2.05
N PHE A 54 -9.88 2.04 3.25
CA PHE A 54 -10.49 2.63 4.44
C PHE A 54 -9.44 2.65 5.54
N ASP A 55 -9.04 3.84 5.99
CA ASP A 55 -8.03 4.01 7.03
C ASP A 55 -8.68 4.59 8.31
N TYR A 56 -8.29 4.06 9.47
CA TYR A 56 -8.54 4.66 10.78
C TYR A 56 -7.27 5.33 11.29
N LEU A 57 -7.36 6.61 11.59
CA LEU A 57 -6.26 7.45 12.06
C LEU A 57 -6.26 7.48 13.61
N PHE A 58 -5.24 6.89 14.21
CA PHE A 58 -4.99 7.02 15.67
C PHE A 58 -4.45 8.40 16.02
N THR A 59 -3.61 8.93 15.13
CA THR A 59 -3.11 10.30 15.15
C THR A 59 -3.18 10.86 13.73
N PRO A 60 -2.96 12.16 13.49
CA PRO A 60 -2.88 12.70 12.13
C PRO A 60 -1.88 11.97 11.22
N PHE A 61 -0.89 11.29 11.80
CA PHE A 61 0.26 10.72 11.10
C PHE A 61 0.44 9.20 11.30
N VAL A 62 -0.45 8.55 12.03
CA VAL A 62 -0.42 7.08 12.26
C VAL A 62 -1.79 6.53 11.97
N SER A 63 -1.86 5.59 11.05
CA SER A 63 -3.11 4.95 10.65
C SER A 63 -2.98 3.44 10.51
N LEU A 64 -4.11 2.77 10.63
CA LEU A 64 -4.33 1.38 10.27
C LEU A 64 -5.48 1.35 9.28
N GLY A 65 -5.33 0.65 8.17
CA GLY A 65 -6.34 0.62 7.12
C GLY A 65 -6.52 -0.74 6.47
N LEU A 66 -7.67 -0.86 5.82
CA LEU A 66 -8.01 -1.96 4.92
C LEU A 66 -7.87 -1.45 3.49
N GLU A 67 -7.28 -2.25 2.62
CA GLU A 67 -7.10 -1.93 1.22
C GLU A 67 -7.52 -3.11 0.36
N GLY A 68 -8.33 -2.82 -0.66
CA GLY A 68 -8.69 -3.76 -1.71
C GLY A 68 -8.15 -3.27 -3.04
N GLN A 69 -7.50 -4.14 -3.80
CA GLN A 69 -6.99 -3.86 -5.14
C GLN A 69 -7.60 -4.82 -6.15
N MET A 70 -7.76 -4.38 -7.39
CA MET A 70 -8.11 -5.22 -8.52
C MET A 70 -7.51 -4.67 -9.81
N GLY A 71 -7.02 -5.58 -10.65
CA GLY A 71 -6.40 -5.18 -11.92
C GLY A 71 -5.70 -6.32 -12.62
N GLU A 72 -4.67 -5.96 -13.37
CA GLU A 72 -3.86 -6.89 -14.15
C GLU A 72 -2.38 -6.74 -13.80
N ILE A 73 -1.66 -7.85 -13.82
CA ILE A 73 -0.21 -7.92 -13.71
C ILE A 73 0.28 -8.69 -14.93
N ASN A 74 1.18 -8.09 -15.69
CA ASN A 74 1.65 -8.61 -16.97
C ASN A 74 3.15 -8.88 -16.91
N GLY A 75 3.63 -9.88 -17.65
CA GLY A 75 5.04 -10.16 -17.76
C GLY A 75 5.38 -11.06 -18.93
N GLY A 76 6.64 -11.00 -19.37
CA GLY A 76 7.15 -11.75 -20.51
C GLY A 76 6.76 -11.14 -21.86
N ASP A 77 7.28 -11.74 -22.91
CA ASP A 77 6.97 -11.40 -24.30
C ASP A 77 7.41 -12.58 -25.18
N VAL A 78 6.47 -13.19 -25.88
CA VAL A 78 6.72 -14.36 -26.74
C VAL A 78 7.82 -14.16 -27.79
N ASN A 79 8.11 -12.90 -28.18
CA ASN A 79 9.11 -12.61 -29.21
C ASN A 79 10.52 -12.41 -28.64
N THR A 80 10.65 -12.09 -27.36
CA THR A 80 11.93 -11.71 -26.74
C THR A 80 12.36 -12.64 -25.61
N ASP A 81 11.44 -13.41 -25.01
CA ASP A 81 11.78 -14.42 -24.00
C ASP A 81 12.39 -15.66 -24.68
N PRO A 82 13.52 -16.20 -24.19
CA PRO A 82 14.19 -17.39 -24.77
C PRO A 82 13.30 -18.64 -24.81
N ASN A 83 12.28 -18.70 -23.99
CA ASN A 83 11.31 -19.79 -23.89
C ASN A 83 9.90 -19.38 -24.33
N ASN A 84 9.74 -18.23 -25.01
CA ASN A 84 8.47 -17.63 -25.42
C ASN A 84 7.43 -17.49 -24.30
N ARG A 85 7.88 -17.29 -23.06
CA ARG A 85 7.00 -17.16 -21.91
C ARG A 85 6.36 -15.78 -21.87
N GLN A 86 5.05 -15.75 -21.67
CA GLN A 86 4.26 -14.54 -21.47
C GLN A 86 3.03 -14.87 -20.63
N PHE A 87 2.66 -13.97 -19.72
CA PHE A 87 1.44 -14.10 -18.95
C PHE A 87 0.69 -12.78 -18.80
N ILE A 88 -0.63 -12.89 -18.63
CA ILE A 88 -1.54 -11.82 -18.20
C ILE A 88 -2.34 -12.39 -17.04
N ASN A 89 -2.10 -11.85 -15.86
CA ASN A 89 -2.77 -12.22 -14.61
C ASN A 89 -3.79 -11.17 -14.22
N SER A 90 -5.05 -11.55 -14.08
CA SER A 90 -6.07 -10.74 -13.43
C SER A 90 -6.07 -11.03 -11.94
N TYR A 91 -5.78 -10.04 -11.11
CA TYR A 91 -5.66 -10.24 -9.68
C TYR A 91 -6.66 -9.42 -8.86
N LYS A 92 -6.92 -9.93 -7.67
CA LYS A 92 -7.60 -9.20 -6.58
C LYS A 92 -6.77 -9.37 -5.32
N ALA A 93 -6.52 -8.28 -4.60
CA ALA A 93 -5.78 -8.34 -3.35
C ALA A 93 -6.56 -7.62 -2.25
N PHE A 94 -6.46 -8.16 -1.02
CA PHE A 94 -6.99 -7.55 0.19
C PHE A 94 -5.91 -7.55 1.25
N ALA A 95 -5.64 -6.39 1.84
CA ALA A 95 -4.59 -6.23 2.83
C ALA A 95 -5.01 -5.32 3.98
N ILE A 96 -4.42 -5.57 5.15
CA ILE A 96 -4.44 -4.66 6.29
C ILE A 96 -3.08 -3.99 6.33
N ASN A 97 -3.05 -2.65 6.30
CA ASN A 97 -1.84 -1.84 6.22
C ASN A 97 -1.73 -0.89 7.41
N GLY A 98 -0.61 -0.94 8.14
CA GLY A 98 -0.21 0.09 9.09
C GLY A 98 0.67 1.13 8.38
N LYS A 99 0.41 2.43 8.58
CA LYS A 99 1.17 3.53 7.96
C LYS A 99 1.59 4.53 9.02
N ILE A 100 2.83 5.00 8.93
CA ILE A 100 3.37 6.09 9.76
C ILE A 100 3.96 7.17 8.86
N SER A 101 3.54 8.42 9.06
CA SER A 101 4.03 9.56 8.28
C SER A 101 5.14 10.29 9.02
N LEU A 102 6.02 10.92 8.27
CA LEU A 102 7.18 11.66 8.78
C LEU A 102 6.79 12.74 9.79
N GLY A 103 5.62 13.35 9.65
CA GLY A 103 5.05 14.30 10.61
C GLY A 103 4.87 13.74 12.03
N ALA A 104 4.79 12.42 12.21
CA ALA A 104 4.80 11.82 13.54
C ALA A 104 6.15 12.01 14.25
N LEU A 105 7.25 11.96 13.51
CA LEU A 105 8.62 11.89 14.01
C LEU A 105 9.30 13.25 14.10
N ILE A 106 9.02 14.16 13.16
CA ILE A 106 9.71 15.45 13.05
C ILE A 106 8.87 16.62 13.59
N ASN A 107 9.55 17.72 13.93
CA ASN A 107 8.91 19.00 14.20
C ASN A 107 8.90 19.85 12.92
N TYR A 108 7.75 19.87 12.23
CA TYR A 108 7.58 20.55 10.94
C TYR A 108 7.08 21.99 11.06
N GLN A 109 6.64 22.44 12.25
CA GLN A 109 6.03 23.76 12.44
C GLN A 109 7.00 24.95 12.21
N ARG A 110 8.31 24.71 12.36
CA ARG A 110 9.34 25.75 12.25
C ARG A 110 10.07 25.76 10.91
N ASN A 111 9.80 24.81 10.04
CA ASN A 111 10.55 24.65 8.78
C ASN A 111 9.58 24.36 7.63
N SER A 112 9.56 25.25 6.63
CA SER A 112 8.67 25.13 5.45
C SER A 112 8.93 23.84 4.65
N PHE A 113 10.18 23.40 4.53
CA PHE A 113 10.51 22.15 3.85
C PHE A 113 9.97 20.95 4.64
N ALA A 114 10.21 20.88 5.95
CA ALA A 114 9.68 19.83 6.82
C ALA A 114 8.14 19.80 6.79
N ASN A 115 7.50 20.96 6.70
CA ASN A 115 6.04 21.05 6.55
C ASN A 115 5.55 20.49 5.20
N ALA A 116 6.27 20.72 4.12
CA ALA A 116 5.91 20.19 2.81
C ALA A 116 5.99 18.65 2.74
N ILE A 117 6.97 18.04 3.42
CA ILE A 117 7.21 16.59 3.40
C ILE A 117 6.62 15.83 4.59
N LYS A 118 5.91 16.47 5.52
CA LYS A 118 5.32 15.82 6.72
C LYS A 118 4.36 14.68 6.38
N GLY A 119 3.74 14.72 5.19
CA GLY A 119 2.86 13.68 4.66
C GLY A 119 3.58 12.51 4.01
N LEU A 120 4.93 12.53 3.90
CA LEU A 120 5.71 11.37 3.48
C LEU A 120 5.53 10.24 4.49
N TYR A 121 5.22 9.04 4.03
CA TYR A 121 4.94 7.92 4.91
C TYR A 121 5.61 6.63 4.43
N VAL A 122 5.80 5.74 5.38
CA VAL A 122 6.11 4.33 5.15
C VAL A 122 5.02 3.48 5.78
N GLY A 123 4.82 2.30 5.24
CA GLY A 123 3.84 1.38 5.78
C GLY A 123 4.17 -0.07 5.44
N ALA A 124 3.62 -0.95 6.24
CA ALA A 124 3.70 -2.39 6.01
C ALA A 124 2.38 -3.04 6.40
N GLY A 125 2.12 -4.21 5.83
CA GLY A 125 0.88 -4.91 6.08
C GLY A 125 0.97 -6.40 5.84
N ALA A 126 -0.18 -7.03 5.93
CA ALA A 126 -0.38 -8.43 5.59
C ALA A 126 -1.73 -8.57 4.87
N GLY A 127 -1.81 -9.51 3.94
CA GLY A 127 -3.00 -9.72 3.15
C GLY A 127 -2.99 -11.01 2.36
N VAL A 128 -3.89 -11.06 1.40
CA VAL A 128 -4.03 -12.18 0.46
C VAL A 128 -4.17 -11.62 -0.95
N VAL A 129 -3.59 -12.31 -1.90
CA VAL A 129 -3.76 -12.05 -3.34
C VAL A 129 -4.36 -13.28 -3.99
N MET A 130 -5.37 -13.04 -4.80
CA MET A 130 -6.06 -14.06 -5.61
C MET A 130 -5.70 -13.80 -7.06
N ASN A 131 -4.97 -14.73 -7.66
CA ASN A 131 -4.50 -14.68 -9.02
C ASN A 131 -5.38 -15.54 -9.93
N LYS A 132 -5.64 -15.06 -11.15
CA LYS A 132 -6.34 -15.80 -12.18
C LYS A 132 -5.72 -15.47 -13.54
N MET A 133 -5.04 -16.45 -14.13
CA MET A 133 -4.43 -16.29 -15.44
C MET A 133 -5.50 -16.09 -16.51
N ARG A 134 -5.43 -14.95 -17.21
CA ARG A 134 -6.24 -14.70 -18.42
C ARG A 134 -5.58 -15.24 -19.66
N PHE A 135 -4.25 -15.19 -19.67
CA PHE A 135 -3.42 -15.68 -20.75
C PHE A 135 -2.08 -16.12 -20.17
N VAL A 136 -1.58 -17.29 -20.61
CA VAL A 136 -0.25 -17.80 -20.24
C VAL A 136 0.24 -18.73 -21.33
N VAL A 137 1.47 -18.55 -21.81
CA VAL A 137 2.14 -19.40 -22.78
C VAL A 137 3.08 -20.32 -22.04
N ARG A 138 2.76 -21.62 -21.98
CA ARG A 138 3.55 -22.63 -21.26
C ARG A 138 4.26 -23.60 -22.18
N GLU A 139 3.98 -23.59 -23.48
CA GLU A 139 4.63 -24.50 -24.45
C GLU A 139 5.98 -23.93 -24.85
N LYS A 140 7.02 -24.79 -24.78
CA LYS A 140 8.36 -24.43 -25.19
C LYS A 140 8.49 -24.43 -26.73
N PRO A 141 9.12 -23.40 -27.34
CA PRO A 141 9.13 -23.22 -28.80
C PRO A 141 10.08 -24.15 -29.55
N ASP A 142 10.82 -25.03 -28.86
CA ASP A 142 11.84 -25.91 -29.46
C ASP A 142 11.26 -27.17 -30.14
N GLY A 143 9.95 -27.30 -30.21
CA GLY A 143 9.27 -28.46 -30.78
C GLY A 143 9.37 -29.74 -29.94
N SER A 144 9.91 -29.66 -28.73
CA SER A 144 10.00 -30.80 -27.79
C SER A 144 8.65 -31.25 -27.23
N GLY A 145 7.60 -30.43 -27.38
CA GLY A 145 6.31 -30.63 -26.72
C GLY A 145 6.37 -30.48 -25.21
N TYR A 146 7.43 -29.85 -24.67
CA TYR A 146 7.56 -29.60 -23.24
C TYR A 146 6.64 -28.48 -22.82
N ILE A 147 5.84 -28.74 -21.77
CA ILE A 147 4.91 -27.75 -21.16
C ILE A 147 5.47 -27.40 -19.79
N PHE A 148 5.72 -26.10 -19.56
CA PHE A 148 6.12 -25.62 -18.25
C PHE A 148 5.02 -25.87 -17.22
N PRO A 149 5.35 -26.45 -16.05
CA PRO A 149 4.37 -26.64 -14.99
C PRO A 149 3.83 -25.30 -14.51
N GLY A 150 2.58 -25.27 -14.03
CA GLY A 150 1.98 -24.04 -13.53
C GLY A 150 0.50 -24.21 -13.21
N LYS A 151 -0.10 -23.14 -12.67
CA LYS A 151 -1.49 -23.08 -12.25
C LYS A 151 -2.20 -21.91 -12.91
N ASP A 152 -3.47 -22.12 -13.27
CA ASP A 152 -4.31 -21.03 -13.84
C ASP A 152 -4.91 -20.13 -12.77
N SER A 153 -4.85 -20.52 -11.50
CA SER A 153 -5.31 -19.72 -10.37
C SER A 153 -4.55 -20.09 -9.10
N SER A 154 -4.29 -19.09 -8.27
CA SER A 154 -3.70 -19.26 -6.94
C SER A 154 -4.30 -18.28 -5.92
N ASN A 155 -4.14 -18.63 -4.65
CA ASN A 155 -4.41 -17.72 -3.53
C ASN A 155 -3.17 -17.72 -2.65
N ASP A 156 -2.49 -16.60 -2.59
CA ASP A 156 -1.20 -16.49 -1.93
C ASP A 156 -1.25 -15.44 -0.82
N LEU A 157 -0.45 -15.63 0.23
CA LEU A 157 -0.26 -14.60 1.24
C LEU A 157 0.53 -13.44 0.65
N LEU A 158 0.21 -12.23 1.10
CA LEU A 158 0.76 -10.98 0.59
C LEU A 158 1.35 -10.16 1.73
N ILE A 159 2.56 -9.66 1.54
CA ILE A 159 3.21 -8.68 2.42
C ILE A 159 3.40 -7.39 1.64
N PRO A 160 2.48 -6.41 1.75
CA PRO A 160 2.63 -5.11 1.13
C PRO A 160 3.57 -4.21 1.95
N LEU A 161 4.53 -3.59 1.28
CA LEU A 161 5.39 -2.54 1.79
C LEU A 161 5.08 -1.25 1.03
N ASN A 162 4.78 -0.18 1.74
CA ASN A 162 4.32 1.08 1.19
C ASN A 162 5.31 2.20 1.45
N VAL A 163 5.57 3.02 0.44
CA VAL A 163 6.24 4.32 0.55
C VAL A 163 5.43 5.31 -0.26
N GLY A 164 5.06 6.44 0.33
CA GLY A 164 4.23 7.40 -0.39
C GLY A 164 4.19 8.77 0.27
N ILE A 165 3.47 9.68 -0.35
CA ILE A 165 3.24 11.01 0.18
C ILE A 165 1.76 11.37 0.05
N ALA A 166 1.20 11.93 1.12
CA ALA A 166 -0.17 12.42 1.16
C ALA A 166 -0.18 13.95 1.34
N PHE A 167 -0.86 14.62 0.45
CA PHE A 167 -1.15 16.06 0.54
C PHE A 167 -2.60 16.24 0.99
N ASN A 168 -2.78 16.91 2.11
CA ASN A 168 -4.09 17.13 2.70
C ASN A 168 -4.52 18.59 2.53
N PHE A 169 -5.78 18.79 2.17
CA PHE A 169 -6.39 20.10 1.93
C PHE A 169 -7.46 20.39 2.98
N MET A 170 -7.43 21.59 3.52
CA MET A 170 -8.38 22.03 4.55
C MET A 170 -9.70 22.49 3.95
N ASP A 171 -10.73 22.30 4.73
CA ASP A 171 -12.01 22.95 4.51
C ASP A 171 -12.01 24.39 5.10
N ARG A 172 -13.14 25.09 4.96
CA ARG A 172 -13.31 26.45 5.50
C ARG A 172 -13.22 26.53 7.03
N TYR A 173 -13.33 25.41 7.72
CA TYR A 173 -13.30 25.32 9.19
C TYR A 173 -11.92 24.89 9.72
N GLY A 174 -10.92 24.74 8.86
CA GLY A 174 -9.57 24.35 9.24
C GLY A 174 -9.37 22.85 9.46
N TYR A 175 -10.32 22.00 9.04
CA TYR A 175 -10.17 20.55 9.09
C TYR A 175 -9.65 20.01 7.76
N SER A 176 -8.71 19.09 7.84
CA SER A 176 -8.28 18.34 6.65
C SER A 176 -9.39 17.41 6.20
N LYS A 177 -10.03 17.72 5.08
CA LYS A 177 -11.21 16.99 4.57
C LYS A 177 -10.92 16.20 3.31
N TYR A 178 -10.03 16.70 2.46
CA TYR A 178 -9.66 16.08 1.20
C TYR A 178 -8.16 15.86 1.16
N GLY A 179 -7.72 14.86 0.42
CA GLY A 179 -6.30 14.62 0.20
C GLY A 179 -6.03 13.97 -1.15
N ILE A 180 -4.80 14.16 -1.63
CA ILE A 180 -4.24 13.43 -2.77
C ILE A 180 -3.12 12.56 -2.24
N ASN A 181 -3.08 11.31 -2.65
CA ASN A 181 -2.11 10.32 -2.22
C ASN A 181 -1.34 9.77 -3.42
N PHE A 182 -0.02 9.79 -3.33
CA PHE A 182 0.88 9.08 -4.23
C PHE A 182 1.51 7.95 -3.45
N ASN A 183 1.39 6.73 -3.95
CA ASN A 183 1.88 5.54 -3.26
C ASN A 183 2.67 4.66 -4.22
N TYR A 184 3.83 4.21 -3.78
CA TYR A 184 4.59 3.12 -4.37
C TYR A 184 4.55 1.96 -3.39
N GLN A 185 3.97 0.85 -3.84
CA GLN A 185 3.79 -0.35 -3.04
C GLN A 185 4.56 -1.50 -3.66
N THR A 186 5.38 -2.14 -2.86
CA THR A 186 6.04 -3.40 -3.20
C THR A 186 5.30 -4.53 -2.49
N ASN A 187 4.80 -5.47 -3.27
CA ASN A 187 3.99 -6.58 -2.80
C ASN A 187 4.80 -7.88 -2.94
N ILE A 188 5.18 -8.45 -1.80
CA ILE A 188 5.89 -9.73 -1.74
C ILE A 188 4.85 -10.82 -1.55
N THR A 189 4.74 -11.75 -2.50
CA THR A 189 3.82 -12.88 -2.39
C THR A 189 4.57 -14.09 -1.82
N LEU A 190 3.95 -14.80 -0.88
CA LEU A 190 4.52 -16.03 -0.31
C LEU A 190 4.09 -17.27 -1.09
N GLY A 191 4.02 -17.16 -2.42
CA GLY A 191 3.66 -18.22 -3.35
C GLY A 191 4.19 -17.93 -4.76
N GLU A 192 4.16 -18.93 -5.63
CA GLU A 192 4.65 -18.91 -7.02
C GLU A 192 3.49 -18.85 -8.03
N GLY A 193 2.37 -18.23 -7.64
CA GLY A 193 1.17 -18.23 -8.48
C GLY A 193 0.92 -16.92 -9.21
N LEU A 194 1.84 -15.96 -9.14
CA LEU A 194 1.66 -14.63 -9.71
C LEU A 194 1.78 -14.65 -11.24
N ASP A 195 2.73 -15.39 -11.76
CA ASP A 195 3.05 -15.48 -13.19
C ASP A 195 2.46 -16.73 -13.88
N GLY A 196 1.84 -17.62 -13.09
CA GLY A 196 1.23 -18.85 -13.59
C GLY A 196 2.20 -19.97 -13.94
N TYR A 197 3.50 -19.83 -13.63
CA TYR A 197 4.51 -20.88 -13.72
C TYR A 197 4.80 -21.44 -12.33
N ASP A 198 5.20 -22.72 -12.26
CA ASP A 198 5.57 -23.39 -11.00
C ASP A 198 6.95 -24.03 -11.20
N ASP A 199 7.98 -23.27 -10.88
CA ASP A 199 9.37 -23.71 -11.01
C ASP A 199 9.85 -24.57 -9.82
N SER A 200 9.03 -24.72 -8.79
CA SER A 200 9.38 -25.45 -7.56
C SER A 200 9.77 -26.92 -7.78
N PRO A 201 9.17 -27.67 -8.71
CA PRO A 201 9.60 -29.03 -9.00
C PRO A 201 10.96 -29.13 -9.69
N LEU A 202 11.40 -28.06 -10.37
CA LEU A 202 12.66 -28.02 -11.13
C LEU A 202 13.84 -27.51 -10.31
N LYS A 203 13.57 -26.72 -9.30
CA LYS A 203 14.55 -26.19 -8.34
C LYS A 203 14.32 -26.90 -7.01
N PHE A 204 15.26 -27.68 -6.52
CA PHE A 204 15.22 -28.39 -5.23
C PHE A 204 14.98 -27.48 -3.99
N LYS A 205 14.63 -26.22 -4.19
CA LYS A 205 14.21 -25.24 -3.18
C LYS A 205 12.94 -24.58 -3.66
N SER A 206 12.05 -24.28 -2.74
CA SER A 206 10.93 -23.36 -2.97
C SER A 206 11.44 -22.16 -3.77
N GLY A 207 10.78 -21.81 -4.85
CA GLY A 207 11.15 -20.69 -5.71
C GLY A 207 11.31 -19.38 -4.94
N ASN A 208 11.91 -18.39 -5.57
CA ASN A 208 11.93 -17.04 -4.99
C ASN A 208 10.50 -16.53 -4.92
N PRO A 209 10.12 -15.82 -3.84
CA PRO A 209 8.80 -15.23 -3.75
C PRO A 209 8.58 -14.25 -4.92
N ASP A 210 7.45 -14.40 -5.59
CA ASP A 210 7.05 -13.45 -6.62
C ASP A 210 6.83 -12.07 -6.03
N ILE A 211 7.29 -11.06 -6.73
CA ILE A 211 7.14 -9.67 -6.32
C ILE A 211 6.43 -8.90 -7.42
N TYR A 212 5.49 -8.05 -7.06
CA TYR A 212 4.98 -7.04 -7.96
C TYR A 212 4.95 -5.68 -7.28
N THR A 213 5.14 -4.64 -8.06
CA THR A 213 5.04 -3.27 -7.59
C THR A 213 3.76 -2.62 -8.11
N TYR A 214 3.25 -1.66 -7.37
CA TYR A 214 2.05 -0.90 -7.71
C TYR A 214 2.29 0.57 -7.40
N PHE A 215 2.44 1.38 -8.45
CA PHE A 215 2.47 2.83 -8.33
C PHE A 215 1.06 3.38 -8.55
N SER A 216 0.54 4.14 -7.60
CA SER A 216 -0.84 4.63 -7.65
C SER A 216 -0.97 6.09 -7.24
N ILE A 217 -2.00 6.70 -7.81
CA ILE A 217 -2.49 8.03 -7.43
C ILE A 217 -3.93 7.88 -7.00
N GLY A 218 -4.31 8.49 -5.88
CA GLY A 218 -5.66 8.41 -5.37
C GLY A 218 -6.11 9.64 -4.61
N LEU A 219 -7.41 9.73 -4.46
CA LEU A 219 -8.07 10.75 -3.67
C LEU A 219 -8.48 10.16 -2.32
N LYS A 220 -8.39 10.99 -1.28
CA LYS A 220 -8.82 10.66 0.08
C LYS A 220 -9.88 11.63 0.55
N TYR A 221 -10.86 11.12 1.28
CA TYR A 221 -11.88 11.89 1.97
C TYR A 221 -11.88 11.53 3.44
N HIS A 222 -11.64 12.53 4.28
CA HIS A 222 -11.60 12.39 5.73
C HIS A 222 -12.94 12.72 6.33
N PHE A 223 -13.44 11.89 7.26
CA PHE A 223 -14.76 12.02 7.87
C PHE A 223 -14.83 11.39 9.25
N GLY A 224 -16.01 11.43 9.86
CA GLY A 224 -16.30 10.80 11.14
C GLY A 224 -15.98 11.66 12.36
N SER A 225 -15.67 11.01 13.47
CA SER A 225 -15.33 11.73 14.72
C SER A 225 -14.00 12.45 14.61
N VAL A 226 -13.91 13.60 15.30
CA VAL A 226 -12.70 14.41 15.32
C VAL A 226 -11.77 13.93 16.43
N GLY A 227 -10.49 13.84 16.12
CA GLY A 227 -9.44 13.49 17.05
C GLY A 227 -8.76 14.71 17.66
N LEU A 228 -8.17 14.52 18.83
CA LEU A 228 -7.35 15.50 19.52
C LEU A 228 -5.87 15.18 19.29
N SER A 229 -5.10 16.17 18.81
CA SER A 229 -3.66 16.02 18.60
C SER A 229 -2.96 17.37 18.78
N THR A 230 -1.74 17.33 19.31
CA THR A 230 -0.83 18.49 19.34
C THR A 230 -0.20 18.78 17.98
N LYS A 231 -0.22 17.80 17.06
CA LYS A 231 0.27 17.91 15.69
C LYS A 231 -0.89 17.95 14.71
N THR A 232 -0.76 18.71 13.64
CA THR A 232 -1.82 18.96 12.65
C THR A 232 -1.42 18.45 11.27
N LEU A 233 -2.41 18.16 10.41
CA LEU A 233 -2.17 17.81 9.00
C LEU A 233 -1.88 19.03 8.13
N TYR A 234 -2.04 20.24 8.65
CA TYR A 234 -1.80 21.51 7.94
C TYR A 234 -0.61 22.28 8.48
#